data_915503fa17b248617d0eb97498cc4e76
#
_entry.id   915503fa17b248617d0eb97498cc4e76
#
_cell.length_a   1.000
_cell.length_b   1.000
_cell.length_c   1.000
_cell.angle_alpha   90.00
_cell.angle_beta   90.00
_cell.angle_gamma   90.00
#
_symmetry.space_group_name_H-M   'P 1'
#
loop_
_entity.id
_entity.type
_entity.pdbx_description
1 polymer ?
#
loop_
_entity_poly.entity_id
_entity_poly.type
_entity_poly.pdbx_seq_one_letter_code
_entity_poly.pdbx_strand_id
1 'polypeptide(L)'
;MERREFLSAGAVSAVGMATRLDASADVAQVATQVQALVFDVFGTVVDWRTSIIREGEQLTATRGIRADWAQFADDWRSGYGPAMDQVRTGELPWTRIDDLHRMILDDLLVKYSITGLTEDEVEHLNRAWHRLMPWPDSVTGLYRLKARYVISTLSNGNVSLLTNMAKNAGLPWDCVLSAELAGHYKPDPEVYLKAAELLDLPPGRIMMVAAHRGDLAAAKEVGLRTALVHRPLEYGPDRDVDLTPDPRFDYSAMSFVELAEQLGV
;
A
#
# COMPACT_ATOMS: atom_id res chain seq x y z
N MET A 1 66.00 -4.52 32.02
CA MET A 1 65.18 -3.28 32.02
C MET A 1 64.75 -3.03 30.60
N GLU A 2 63.55 -3.08 30.14
CA GLU A 2 62.22 -3.32 30.68
C GLU A 2 61.37 -3.83 29.52
N ARG A 3 60.61 -4.86 29.76
CA ARG A 3 59.54 -5.30 28.86
C ARG A 3 58.26 -4.58 29.33
N ARG A 4 57.55 -3.95 28.45
CA ARG A 4 56.06 -3.78 28.42
C ARG A 4 55.69 -2.88 27.28
N GLU A 5 54.93 -3.47 26.34
CA GLU A 5 53.64 -2.98 25.86
C GLU A 5 53.26 -3.68 24.53
N PHE A 6 52.42 -4.65 24.61
CA PHE A 6 51.59 -5.09 23.52
C PHE A 6 50.39 -5.86 24.11
N LEU A 7 49.27 -5.22 24.28
CA LEU A 7 47.95 -5.83 24.38
C LEU A 7 46.90 -4.69 24.53
N SER A 8 46.32 -4.23 23.43
CA SER A 8 44.95 -3.72 23.36
C SER A 8 44.56 -3.34 21.92
N ALA A 9 44.19 -4.29 21.11
CA ALA A 9 43.45 -4.05 19.87
C ALA A 9 42.75 -5.35 19.42
N GLY A 10 41.79 -5.83 20.19
CA GLY A 10 41.12 -7.09 19.85
C GLY A 10 39.67 -7.23 20.28
N ALA A 11 39.06 -6.21 20.92
CA ALA A 11 37.73 -6.40 21.53
C ALA A 11 36.56 -5.68 20.82
N VAL A 12 36.81 -4.86 19.81
CA VAL A 12 35.73 -4.04 19.18
C VAL A 12 35.10 -4.73 17.96
N SER A 13 35.79 -5.71 17.37
CA SER A 13 35.29 -6.37 16.14
C SER A 13 34.26 -7.49 16.38
N ALA A 14 34.24 -8.10 17.57
CA ALA A 14 33.39 -9.28 17.81
C ALA A 14 31.92 -8.91 18.14
N VAL A 15 31.69 -7.79 18.83
CA VAL A 15 30.33 -7.37 19.22
C VAL A 15 29.51 -6.90 18.01
N GLY A 16 30.14 -6.17 17.07
CA GLY A 16 29.46 -5.73 15.84
C GLY A 16 29.13 -6.84 14.85
N MET A 17 29.85 -7.96 14.92
CA MET A 17 29.63 -9.11 14.05
C MET A 17 28.57 -10.07 14.60
N ALA A 18 28.49 -10.23 15.93
CA ALA A 18 27.46 -11.02 16.61
C ALA A 18 26.07 -10.38 16.45
N THR A 19 25.94 -9.07 16.61
CA THR A 19 24.64 -8.38 16.43
C THR A 19 24.14 -8.40 15.00
N ARG A 20 25.02 -8.41 13.98
CA ARG A 20 24.64 -8.57 12.57
C ARG A 20 24.23 -10.01 12.22
N LEU A 21 24.86 -11.00 12.82
CA LEU A 21 24.52 -12.40 12.62
C LEU A 21 23.17 -12.75 13.26
N ASP A 22 22.87 -12.24 14.44
CA ASP A 22 21.58 -12.44 15.10
C ASP A 22 20.43 -11.78 14.32
N ALA A 23 20.61 -10.53 13.86
CA ALA A 23 19.60 -9.85 13.05
C ALA A 23 19.33 -10.55 11.71
N SER A 24 20.36 -11.09 11.05
CA SER A 24 20.20 -11.84 9.80
C SER A 24 19.53 -13.20 10.01
N ALA A 25 19.76 -13.85 11.14
CA ALA A 25 19.10 -15.09 11.51
C ALA A 25 17.62 -14.89 11.84
N ASP A 26 17.27 -13.81 12.55
CA ASP A 26 15.89 -13.44 12.85
C ASP A 26 15.09 -13.11 11.57
N VAL A 27 15.67 -12.35 10.66
CA VAL A 27 15.05 -12.01 9.36
C VAL A 27 14.82 -13.28 8.53
N ALA A 28 15.80 -14.17 8.45
CA ALA A 28 15.66 -15.45 7.76
C ALA A 28 14.60 -16.36 8.41
N GLN A 29 14.46 -16.34 9.73
CA GLN A 29 13.45 -17.09 10.46
C GLN A 29 12.04 -16.54 10.21
N VAL A 30 11.85 -15.21 10.11
CA VAL A 30 10.57 -14.61 9.73
C VAL A 30 10.17 -15.04 8.33
N ALA A 31 11.08 -14.99 7.35
CA ALA A 31 10.81 -15.41 5.97
C ALA A 31 10.39 -16.89 5.86
N THR A 32 10.92 -17.76 6.72
CA THR A 32 10.55 -19.19 6.71
C THR A 32 9.19 -19.47 7.35
N GLN A 33 8.66 -18.58 8.18
CA GLN A 33 7.37 -18.74 8.85
C GLN A 33 6.21 -18.12 8.09
N VAL A 34 6.45 -17.06 7.28
CA VAL A 34 5.42 -16.38 6.49
C VAL A 34 4.93 -17.30 5.35
N GLN A 35 3.62 -17.35 5.17
CA GLN A 35 2.96 -18.14 4.13
C GLN A 35 2.16 -17.29 3.16
N ALA A 36 1.67 -16.14 3.60
CA ALA A 36 0.91 -15.21 2.78
C ALA A 36 1.43 -13.76 2.93
N LEU A 37 1.39 -13.03 1.84
CA LEU A 37 1.63 -11.59 1.79
C LEU A 37 0.32 -10.91 1.43
N VAL A 38 -0.11 -9.95 2.25
CA VAL A 38 -1.28 -9.13 1.98
C VAL A 38 -0.84 -7.69 1.75
N PHE A 39 -1.35 -7.08 0.69
CA PHE A 39 -0.84 -5.82 0.18
C PHE A 39 -1.85 -4.69 0.35
N ASP A 40 -1.44 -3.60 0.94
CA ASP A 40 -2.07 -2.32 0.65
C ASP A 40 -1.92 -2.01 -0.84
N VAL A 41 -2.90 -1.32 -1.43
CA VAL A 41 -2.96 -1.17 -2.88
C VAL A 41 -2.73 0.26 -3.33
N PHE A 42 -3.55 1.22 -2.85
CA PHE A 42 -3.44 2.61 -3.26
C PHE A 42 -2.15 3.24 -2.75
N GLY A 43 -1.30 3.68 -3.66
CA GLY A 43 0.02 4.24 -3.34
C GLY A 43 1.11 3.18 -3.12
N THR A 44 0.76 1.99 -2.63
CA THR A 44 1.71 0.88 -2.40
C THR A 44 2.00 0.08 -3.67
N VAL A 45 0.95 -0.40 -4.34
CA VAL A 45 1.04 -1.22 -5.57
C VAL A 45 0.89 -0.36 -6.82
N VAL A 46 0.04 0.65 -6.76
CA VAL A 46 -0.37 1.49 -7.90
C VAL A 46 -0.06 2.96 -7.67
N ASP A 47 0.31 3.66 -8.74
CA ASP A 47 0.48 5.11 -8.79
C ASP A 47 -0.89 5.76 -9.05
N TRP A 48 -1.61 6.02 -7.95
CA TRP A 48 -2.94 6.62 -8.01
C TRP A 48 -2.88 8.04 -8.57
N ARG A 49 -1.86 8.84 -8.16
CA ARG A 49 -1.78 10.25 -8.49
C ARG A 49 -1.60 10.48 -9.98
N THR A 50 -0.58 9.87 -10.58
CA THR A 50 -0.33 10.00 -12.02
C THR A 50 -1.49 9.43 -12.84
N SER A 51 -2.12 8.35 -12.36
CA SER A 51 -3.26 7.74 -13.05
C SER A 51 -4.47 8.68 -13.10
N ILE A 52 -4.83 9.32 -11.99
CA ILE A 52 -5.94 10.29 -11.93
C ILE A 52 -5.62 11.55 -12.76
N ILE A 53 -4.38 12.05 -12.71
CA ILE A 53 -3.95 13.17 -13.56
C ILE A 53 -4.17 12.85 -15.05
N ARG A 54 -3.78 11.66 -15.50
CA ARG A 54 -3.98 11.23 -16.90
C ARG A 54 -5.44 11.14 -17.31
N GLU A 55 -6.32 10.67 -16.43
CA GLU A 55 -7.77 10.68 -16.70
C GLU A 55 -8.29 12.13 -16.89
N GLY A 56 -7.83 13.07 -16.08
CA GLY A 56 -8.15 14.49 -16.23
C GLY A 56 -7.59 15.09 -17.52
N GLU A 57 -6.36 14.80 -17.88
CA GLU A 57 -5.74 15.22 -19.15
C GLU A 57 -6.51 14.66 -20.36
N GLN A 58 -7.05 13.45 -20.26
CA GLN A 58 -7.92 12.87 -21.28
C GLN A 58 -9.24 13.65 -21.42
N LEU A 59 -9.84 14.10 -20.32
CA LEU A 59 -11.00 15.00 -20.36
C LEU A 59 -10.65 16.34 -21.02
N THR A 60 -9.45 16.86 -20.78
CA THR A 60 -8.98 18.06 -21.49
C THR A 60 -8.88 17.81 -22.98
N ALA A 61 -8.31 16.68 -23.41
CA ALA A 61 -8.13 16.36 -24.82
C ALA A 61 -9.45 16.08 -25.54
N THR A 62 -10.42 15.42 -24.89
CA THR A 62 -11.66 14.95 -25.52
C THR A 62 -12.83 15.92 -25.39
N ARG A 63 -12.88 16.70 -24.30
CA ARG A 63 -14.00 17.59 -23.95
C ARG A 63 -13.59 19.05 -23.80
N GLY A 64 -12.30 19.37 -23.88
CA GLY A 64 -11.78 20.72 -23.70
C GLY A 64 -11.88 21.24 -22.24
N ILE A 65 -12.21 20.37 -21.28
CA ILE A 65 -12.31 20.70 -19.87
C ILE A 65 -10.91 20.89 -19.32
N ARG A 66 -10.64 22.03 -18.69
CA ARG A 66 -9.32 22.37 -18.13
C ARG A 66 -9.41 22.57 -16.63
N ALA A 67 -8.54 21.89 -15.90
CA ALA A 67 -8.35 22.09 -14.47
C ALA A 67 -6.86 21.85 -14.12
N ASP A 68 -6.46 22.22 -12.92
CA ASP A 68 -5.21 21.72 -12.35
C ASP A 68 -5.44 20.26 -11.91
N TRP A 69 -5.15 19.33 -12.84
CA TRP A 69 -5.41 17.91 -12.61
C TRP A 69 -4.52 17.30 -11.53
N ALA A 70 -3.36 17.90 -11.27
CA ALA A 70 -2.50 17.47 -10.18
C ALA A 70 -3.13 17.82 -8.82
N GLN A 71 -3.58 19.09 -8.67
CA GLN A 71 -4.29 19.50 -7.47
C GLN A 71 -5.64 18.80 -7.32
N PHE A 72 -6.36 18.55 -8.43
CA PHE A 72 -7.60 17.78 -8.43
C PHE A 72 -7.40 16.36 -7.88
N ALA A 73 -6.35 15.66 -8.33
CA ALA A 73 -6.01 14.33 -7.84
C ALA A 73 -5.67 14.35 -6.35
N ASP A 74 -4.87 15.32 -5.91
CA ASP A 74 -4.50 15.51 -4.51
C ASP A 74 -5.72 15.81 -3.62
N ASP A 75 -6.63 16.67 -4.09
CA ASP A 75 -7.87 16.98 -3.38
C ASP A 75 -8.80 15.77 -3.28
N TRP A 76 -8.93 14.98 -4.37
CA TRP A 76 -9.74 13.75 -4.34
C TRP A 76 -9.21 12.77 -3.30
N ARG A 77 -7.89 12.56 -3.31
CA ARG A 77 -7.22 11.69 -2.34
C ARG A 77 -7.36 12.21 -0.90
N SER A 78 -7.31 13.53 -0.71
CA SER A 78 -7.44 14.13 0.62
C SER A 78 -8.83 13.97 1.24
N GLY A 79 -9.88 13.88 0.43
CA GLY A 79 -11.25 13.62 0.88
C GLY A 79 -11.49 12.20 1.40
N TYR A 80 -10.61 11.26 1.05
CA TYR A 80 -10.72 9.84 1.34
C TYR A 80 -10.76 9.52 2.85
N GLY A 81 -9.83 10.07 3.63
CA GLY A 81 -9.79 9.88 5.08
C GLY A 81 -11.05 10.38 5.79
N PRO A 82 -11.41 11.66 5.63
CA PRO A 82 -12.62 12.22 6.22
C PRO A 82 -13.90 11.45 5.86
N ALA A 83 -14.04 11.00 4.60
CA ALA A 83 -15.22 10.24 4.18
C ALA A 83 -15.30 8.86 4.87
N MET A 84 -14.18 8.17 5.03
CA MET A 84 -14.14 6.93 5.80
C MET A 84 -14.42 7.16 7.30
N ASP A 85 -14.00 8.30 7.85
CA ASP A 85 -14.26 8.63 9.25
C ASP A 85 -15.75 8.83 9.52
N GLN A 86 -16.52 9.37 8.58
CA GLN A 86 -17.98 9.45 8.68
C GLN A 86 -18.62 8.06 8.80
N VAL A 87 -18.07 7.05 8.12
CA VAL A 87 -18.53 5.65 8.27
C VAL A 87 -18.11 5.09 9.62
N ARG A 88 -16.86 5.33 10.09
CA ARG A 88 -16.39 4.87 11.40
C ARG A 88 -17.16 5.45 12.56
N THR A 89 -17.52 6.73 12.47
CA THR A 89 -18.29 7.42 13.52
C THR A 89 -19.79 7.10 13.49
N GLY A 90 -20.25 6.39 12.45
CA GLY A 90 -21.68 6.07 12.26
C GLY A 90 -22.51 7.24 11.72
N GLU A 91 -21.88 8.32 11.26
CA GLU A 91 -22.54 9.40 10.53
C GLU A 91 -23.08 8.91 9.19
N LEU A 92 -22.31 8.03 8.53
CA LEU A 92 -22.75 7.25 7.37
C LEU A 92 -22.85 5.76 7.76
N PRO A 93 -23.82 5.00 7.21
CA PRO A 93 -23.82 3.54 7.30
C PRO A 93 -22.57 2.99 6.59
N TRP A 94 -22.32 1.67 6.69
CA TRP A 94 -21.28 1.06 5.86
C TRP A 94 -21.49 1.44 4.38
N THR A 95 -20.51 2.14 3.82
CA THR A 95 -20.50 2.70 2.46
C THR A 95 -19.24 2.23 1.78
N ARG A 96 -19.31 1.74 0.56
CA ARG A 96 -18.15 1.29 -0.21
C ARG A 96 -17.28 2.48 -0.65
N ILE A 97 -16.01 2.20 -0.89
CA ILE A 97 -15.08 3.23 -1.37
C ILE A 97 -15.52 3.87 -2.69
N ASP A 98 -16.10 3.11 -3.63
CA ASP A 98 -16.63 3.68 -4.89
C ASP A 98 -17.68 4.76 -4.63
N ASP A 99 -18.54 4.51 -3.67
CA ASP A 99 -19.63 5.44 -3.32
C ASP A 99 -19.05 6.69 -2.60
N LEU A 100 -18.05 6.50 -1.72
CA LEU A 100 -17.35 7.62 -1.08
C LEU A 100 -16.53 8.43 -2.11
N HIS A 101 -15.85 7.77 -3.04
CA HIS A 101 -15.15 8.44 -4.14
C HIS A 101 -16.11 9.28 -4.99
N ARG A 102 -17.33 8.78 -5.24
CA ARG A 102 -18.34 9.52 -5.99
C ARG A 102 -18.82 10.75 -5.22
N MET A 103 -19.08 10.64 -3.93
CA MET A 103 -19.45 11.79 -3.10
C MET A 103 -18.38 12.88 -3.15
N ILE A 104 -17.12 12.51 -3.00
CA ILE A 104 -15.99 13.44 -3.08
C ILE A 104 -15.89 14.03 -4.49
N LEU A 105 -16.06 13.21 -5.54
CA LEU A 105 -16.02 13.67 -6.92
C LEU A 105 -17.09 14.71 -7.21
N ASP A 106 -18.32 14.52 -6.75
CA ASP A 106 -19.41 15.47 -6.95
C ASP A 106 -19.05 16.85 -6.35
N ASP A 107 -18.46 16.90 -5.16
CA ASP A 107 -17.96 18.12 -4.54
C ASP A 107 -16.80 18.76 -5.33
N LEU A 108 -15.89 17.94 -5.86
CA LEU A 108 -14.76 18.41 -6.67
C LEU A 108 -15.22 18.99 -8.01
N LEU A 109 -16.21 18.39 -8.67
CA LEU A 109 -16.78 18.93 -9.90
C LEU A 109 -17.32 20.35 -9.68
N VAL A 110 -17.96 20.59 -8.54
CA VAL A 110 -18.41 21.95 -8.15
C VAL A 110 -17.21 22.86 -7.86
N LYS A 111 -16.27 22.41 -7.02
CA LYS A 111 -15.06 23.17 -6.62
C LYS A 111 -14.26 23.65 -7.82
N TYR A 112 -14.07 22.78 -8.82
CA TYR A 112 -13.30 23.08 -10.02
C TYR A 112 -14.14 23.64 -11.16
N SER A 113 -15.44 23.92 -10.92
CA SER A 113 -16.39 24.43 -11.92
C SER A 113 -16.43 23.57 -13.20
N ILE A 114 -16.29 22.27 -13.04
CA ILE A 114 -16.39 21.30 -14.13
C ILE A 114 -17.86 21.02 -14.40
N THR A 115 -18.34 21.43 -15.59
CA THR A 115 -19.73 21.31 -15.99
C THR A 115 -19.86 20.67 -17.38
N GLY A 116 -21.07 20.24 -17.74
CA GLY A 116 -21.35 19.66 -19.06
C GLY A 116 -20.95 18.21 -19.25
N LEU A 117 -20.54 17.51 -18.18
CA LEU A 117 -20.42 16.07 -18.19
C LEU A 117 -21.80 15.42 -18.03
N THR A 118 -22.05 14.35 -18.78
CA THR A 118 -23.19 13.48 -18.55
C THR A 118 -22.95 12.59 -17.33
N GLU A 119 -24.02 12.00 -16.78
CA GLU A 119 -23.90 11.06 -15.66
C GLU A 119 -22.98 9.87 -15.97
N ASP A 120 -23.05 9.34 -17.19
CA ASP A 120 -22.16 8.25 -17.62
C ASP A 120 -20.68 8.68 -17.65
N GLU A 121 -20.41 9.95 -18.00
CA GLU A 121 -19.04 10.49 -17.99
C GLU A 121 -18.54 10.73 -16.55
N VAL A 122 -19.40 11.17 -15.65
CA VAL A 122 -19.06 11.32 -14.23
C VAL A 122 -18.81 9.94 -13.61
N GLU A 123 -19.66 8.96 -13.90
CA GLU A 123 -19.44 7.59 -13.44
C GLU A 123 -18.16 6.98 -14.04
N HIS A 124 -17.89 7.25 -15.32
CA HIS A 124 -16.64 6.84 -15.95
C HIS A 124 -15.41 7.48 -15.24
N LEU A 125 -15.49 8.75 -14.91
CA LEU A 125 -14.43 9.44 -14.15
C LEU A 125 -14.30 8.87 -12.74
N ASN A 126 -15.41 8.62 -12.02
CA ASN A 126 -15.39 7.96 -10.72
C ASN A 126 -14.66 6.61 -10.78
N ARG A 127 -14.87 5.84 -11.84
CA ARG A 127 -14.18 4.56 -12.08
C ARG A 127 -12.73 4.69 -12.55
N ALA A 128 -12.14 5.89 -12.57
CA ALA A 128 -10.70 6.05 -12.74
C ALA A 128 -9.91 5.24 -11.71
N TRP A 129 -10.41 5.15 -10.48
CA TRP A 129 -9.83 4.34 -9.41
C TRP A 129 -9.76 2.83 -9.72
N HIS A 130 -10.58 2.33 -10.64
CA HIS A 130 -10.53 0.96 -11.14
C HIS A 130 -9.43 0.72 -12.20
N ARG A 131 -8.83 1.80 -12.73
CA ARG A 131 -7.89 1.77 -13.86
C ARG A 131 -6.50 2.27 -13.50
N LEU A 132 -6.20 2.37 -12.21
CA LEU A 132 -4.90 2.85 -11.75
C LEU A 132 -3.77 1.97 -12.28
N MET A 133 -2.69 2.60 -12.69
CA MET A 133 -1.51 1.93 -13.24
C MET A 133 -0.57 1.50 -12.12
N PRO A 134 0.07 0.32 -12.24
CA PRO A 134 1.02 -0.16 -11.25
C PRO A 134 2.30 0.65 -11.29
N TRP A 135 3.01 0.70 -10.16
CA TRP A 135 4.40 1.13 -10.17
C TRP A 135 5.24 0.21 -11.06
N PRO A 136 6.35 0.71 -11.65
CA PRO A 136 7.15 -0.06 -12.61
C PRO A 136 7.65 -1.42 -12.10
N ASP A 137 7.89 -1.54 -10.79
CA ASP A 137 8.37 -2.76 -10.14
C ASP A 137 7.24 -3.72 -9.71
N SER A 138 5.98 -3.25 -9.67
CA SER A 138 4.89 -3.97 -9.01
C SER A 138 4.60 -5.31 -9.67
N VAL A 139 4.36 -5.34 -10.96
CA VAL A 139 3.99 -6.59 -11.66
C VAL A 139 5.11 -7.64 -11.54
N THR A 140 6.35 -7.23 -11.83
CA THR A 140 7.51 -8.13 -11.77
C THR A 140 7.76 -8.63 -10.35
N GLY A 141 7.74 -7.73 -9.36
CA GLY A 141 7.96 -8.10 -7.95
C GLY A 141 6.86 -9.01 -7.42
N LEU A 142 5.58 -8.74 -7.76
CA LEU A 142 4.46 -9.58 -7.36
C LEU A 142 4.55 -11.00 -7.95
N TYR A 143 4.94 -11.15 -9.22
CA TYR A 143 5.15 -12.48 -9.81
C TYR A 143 6.27 -13.26 -9.10
N ARG A 144 7.35 -12.61 -8.70
CA ARG A 144 8.41 -13.25 -7.92
C ARG A 144 7.91 -13.71 -6.56
N LEU A 145 7.24 -12.83 -5.82
CA LEU A 145 6.67 -13.13 -4.51
C LEU A 145 5.63 -14.27 -4.57
N LYS A 146 4.77 -14.26 -5.60
CA LYS A 146 3.77 -15.30 -5.85
C LYS A 146 4.37 -16.70 -6.05
N ALA A 147 5.61 -16.79 -6.49
CA ALA A 147 6.26 -18.10 -6.71
C ALA A 147 6.37 -18.91 -5.41
N ARG A 148 6.34 -18.25 -4.25
CA ARG A 148 6.49 -18.90 -2.95
C ARG A 148 5.36 -18.62 -1.96
N TYR A 149 4.75 -17.45 -2.02
CA TYR A 149 3.75 -16.99 -1.07
C TYR A 149 2.39 -16.90 -1.73
N VAL A 150 1.33 -17.13 -0.96
CA VAL A 150 0.00 -16.66 -1.36
C VAL A 150 0.04 -15.13 -1.35
N ILE A 151 -0.33 -14.48 -2.45
CA ILE A 151 -0.38 -13.03 -2.53
C ILE A 151 -1.83 -12.55 -2.69
N SER A 152 -2.22 -11.59 -1.87
CA SER A 152 -3.56 -11.01 -1.88
C SER A 152 -3.53 -9.51 -1.68
N THR A 153 -4.56 -8.83 -2.14
CA THR A 153 -4.81 -7.46 -1.67
C THR A 153 -5.26 -7.47 -0.21
N LEU A 154 -5.04 -6.38 0.53
CA LEU A 154 -5.75 -6.02 1.75
C LEU A 154 -5.92 -4.51 1.76
N SER A 155 -6.99 -4.04 1.16
CA SER A 155 -7.20 -2.64 0.82
C SER A 155 -8.56 -2.15 1.29
N ASN A 156 -8.67 -0.84 1.49
CA ASN A 156 -9.97 -0.18 1.71
C ASN A 156 -10.83 -0.14 0.43
N GLY A 157 -10.24 -0.37 -0.75
CA GLY A 157 -10.98 -0.51 -2.00
C GLY A 157 -11.95 -1.68 -1.95
N ASN A 158 -13.15 -1.53 -2.50
CA ASN A 158 -14.12 -2.63 -2.59
C ASN A 158 -13.68 -3.71 -3.57
N VAL A 159 -14.20 -4.91 -3.42
CA VAL A 159 -13.78 -6.11 -4.17
C VAL A 159 -13.86 -5.89 -5.68
N SER A 160 -14.94 -5.28 -6.19
CA SER A 160 -15.10 -5.03 -7.64
C SER A 160 -14.06 -4.05 -8.17
N LEU A 161 -13.72 -2.98 -7.42
CA LEU A 161 -12.67 -2.03 -7.77
C LEU A 161 -11.31 -2.72 -7.87
N LEU A 162 -10.93 -3.46 -6.83
CA LEU A 162 -9.64 -4.16 -6.79
C LEU A 162 -9.52 -5.22 -7.88
N THR A 163 -10.62 -5.94 -8.18
CA THR A 163 -10.68 -6.94 -9.27
C THR A 163 -10.51 -6.30 -10.64
N ASN A 164 -11.22 -5.19 -10.90
CA ASN A 164 -11.11 -4.47 -12.16
C ASN A 164 -9.70 -3.88 -12.34
N MET A 165 -9.14 -3.28 -11.29
CA MET A 165 -7.78 -2.75 -11.28
C MET A 165 -6.77 -3.86 -11.57
N ALA A 166 -6.89 -5.02 -10.92
CA ALA A 166 -6.00 -6.15 -11.16
C ALA A 166 -6.06 -6.62 -12.61
N LYS A 167 -7.27 -6.69 -13.18
CA LYS A 167 -7.48 -7.06 -14.59
C LYS A 167 -6.87 -6.04 -15.54
N ASN A 168 -7.04 -4.73 -15.24
CA ASN A 168 -6.50 -3.65 -16.06
C ASN A 168 -4.97 -3.58 -16.00
N ALA A 169 -4.39 -3.74 -14.82
CA ALA A 169 -2.96 -3.55 -14.55
C ALA A 169 -2.11 -4.85 -14.64
N GLY A 170 -2.74 -6.01 -14.87
CA GLY A 170 -2.05 -7.30 -14.92
C GLY A 170 -1.49 -7.74 -13.56
N LEU A 171 -2.15 -7.37 -12.45
CA LEU A 171 -1.72 -7.74 -11.11
C LEU A 171 -2.09 -9.20 -10.80
N PRO A 172 -1.13 -10.05 -10.41
CA PRO A 172 -1.29 -11.50 -10.39
C PRO A 172 -1.80 -12.05 -9.05
N TRP A 173 -2.78 -11.42 -8.42
CA TRP A 173 -3.30 -11.87 -7.13
C TRP A 173 -3.78 -13.33 -7.15
N ASP A 174 -3.58 -14.05 -6.05
CA ASP A 174 -4.20 -15.36 -5.80
C ASP A 174 -5.64 -15.18 -5.34
N CYS A 175 -5.89 -14.17 -4.52
CA CYS A 175 -7.23 -13.77 -4.12
C CYS A 175 -7.30 -12.24 -3.90
N VAL A 176 -8.50 -11.71 -3.77
CA VAL A 176 -8.76 -10.28 -3.53
C VAL A 176 -9.43 -10.15 -2.17
N LEU A 177 -8.69 -9.63 -1.19
CA LEU A 177 -9.21 -9.28 0.12
C LEU A 177 -9.40 -7.77 0.23
N SER A 178 -10.45 -7.37 0.87
CA SER A 178 -10.94 -6.00 0.93
C SER A 178 -11.54 -5.71 2.31
N ALA A 179 -11.45 -4.47 2.74
CA ALA A 179 -12.15 -3.93 3.89
C ALA A 179 -13.68 -4.16 3.82
N GLU A 180 -14.24 -4.22 2.59
CA GLU A 180 -15.65 -4.56 2.34
C GLU A 180 -16.04 -5.90 2.97
N LEU A 181 -15.14 -6.91 2.97
CA LEU A 181 -15.40 -8.22 3.55
C LEU A 181 -15.45 -8.21 5.08
N ALA A 182 -14.86 -7.20 5.71
CA ALA A 182 -14.91 -6.99 7.15
C ALA A 182 -16.04 -6.04 7.56
N GLY A 183 -16.57 -5.23 6.63
CA GLY A 183 -17.49 -4.13 6.95
C GLY A 183 -16.85 -3.01 7.77
N HIS A 184 -15.53 -2.92 7.75
CA HIS A 184 -14.69 -1.94 8.45
C HIS A 184 -13.61 -1.42 7.52
N TYR A 185 -13.09 -0.21 7.77
CA TYR A 185 -11.96 0.33 7.05
C TYR A 185 -10.65 0.17 7.83
N LYS A 186 -9.54 -0.06 7.14
CA LYS A 186 -8.21 0.09 7.75
C LYS A 186 -8.07 1.52 8.29
N PRO A 187 -7.48 1.71 9.48
CA PRO A 187 -6.68 0.75 10.24
C PRO A 187 -7.45 -0.05 11.31
N ASP A 188 -8.77 -0.22 11.21
CA ASP A 188 -9.53 -0.98 12.18
C ASP A 188 -9.06 -2.45 12.22
N PRO A 189 -8.86 -3.05 13.41
CA PRO A 189 -8.27 -4.39 13.56
C PRO A 189 -9.07 -5.49 12.87
N GLU A 190 -10.38 -5.32 12.72
CA GLU A 190 -11.30 -6.27 12.10
C GLU A 190 -10.85 -6.59 10.65
N VAL A 191 -10.29 -5.63 9.92
CA VAL A 191 -9.85 -5.82 8.53
C VAL A 191 -8.69 -6.81 8.44
N TYR A 192 -7.70 -6.67 9.32
CA TYR A 192 -6.51 -7.54 9.35
C TYR A 192 -6.87 -8.93 9.89
N LEU A 193 -7.69 -9.01 10.94
CA LEU A 193 -8.16 -10.27 11.51
C LEU A 193 -9.06 -11.03 10.53
N LYS A 194 -9.91 -10.31 9.76
CA LYS A 194 -10.72 -10.94 8.71
C LYS A 194 -9.85 -11.54 7.60
N ALA A 195 -8.73 -10.89 7.24
CA ALA A 195 -7.80 -11.47 6.29
C ALA A 195 -7.17 -12.77 6.82
N ALA A 196 -6.81 -12.82 8.11
CA ALA A 196 -6.28 -14.03 8.74
C ALA A 196 -7.32 -15.16 8.76
N GLU A 197 -8.57 -14.85 9.09
CA GLU A 197 -9.70 -15.80 9.04
C GLU A 197 -9.91 -16.37 7.62
N LEU A 198 -9.97 -15.49 6.61
CA LEU A 198 -10.25 -15.90 5.21
C LEU A 198 -9.09 -16.69 4.57
N LEU A 199 -7.86 -16.46 5.02
CA LEU A 199 -6.68 -17.21 4.57
C LEU A 199 -6.46 -18.49 5.38
N ASP A 200 -7.23 -18.72 6.44
CA ASP A 200 -7.05 -19.83 7.40
C ASP A 200 -5.62 -19.92 7.94
N LEU A 201 -5.04 -18.75 8.27
CA LEU A 201 -3.67 -18.62 8.78
C LEU A 201 -3.66 -17.80 10.07
N PRO A 202 -2.83 -18.20 11.05
CA PRO A 202 -2.60 -17.34 12.21
C PRO A 202 -1.89 -16.04 11.78
N PRO A 203 -2.19 -14.89 12.43
CA PRO A 203 -1.64 -13.57 12.05
C PRO A 203 -0.12 -13.57 11.84
N GLY A 204 0.65 -14.25 12.70
CA GLY A 204 2.11 -14.31 12.60
C GLY A 204 2.66 -15.05 11.35
N ARG A 205 1.80 -15.69 10.56
CA ARG A 205 2.14 -16.29 9.25
C ARG A 205 1.73 -15.46 8.06
N ILE A 206 1.16 -14.29 8.30
CA ILE A 206 0.77 -13.31 7.28
C ILE A 206 1.65 -12.08 7.43
N MET A 207 2.12 -11.55 6.32
CA MET A 207 2.89 -10.31 6.29
C MET A 207 2.08 -9.23 5.56
N MET A 208 1.83 -8.10 6.25
CA MET A 208 1.31 -6.89 5.62
C MET A 208 2.43 -6.15 4.90
N VAL A 209 2.23 -5.83 3.64
CA VAL A 209 3.15 -5.07 2.79
C VAL A 209 2.50 -3.74 2.44
N ALA A 210 3.10 -2.63 2.84
CA ALA A 210 2.54 -1.31 2.60
C ALA A 210 3.62 -0.21 2.48
N ALA A 211 3.28 0.89 1.81
CA ALA A 211 4.06 2.12 1.83
C ALA A 211 3.72 2.99 3.05
N HIS A 212 2.61 2.74 3.71
CA HIS A 212 2.06 3.57 4.77
C HIS A 212 2.39 3.00 6.15
N ARG A 213 3.23 3.72 6.92
CA ARG A 213 3.67 3.29 8.26
C ARG A 213 2.51 3.07 9.24
N GLY A 214 1.43 3.85 9.12
CA GLY A 214 0.23 3.70 9.97
C GLY A 214 -0.50 2.37 9.74
N ASP A 215 -0.60 1.94 8.48
CA ASP A 215 -1.20 0.66 8.10
C ASP A 215 -0.38 -0.52 8.66
N LEU A 216 0.96 -0.45 8.52
CA LEU A 216 1.87 -1.46 9.08
C LEU A 216 1.84 -1.51 10.61
N ALA A 217 1.73 -0.34 11.26
CA ALA A 217 1.64 -0.29 12.71
C ALA A 217 0.38 -0.99 13.21
N ALA A 218 -0.79 -0.73 12.60
CA ALA A 218 -2.05 -1.38 12.95
C ALA A 218 -2.03 -2.89 12.65
N ALA A 219 -1.46 -3.31 11.53
CA ALA A 219 -1.28 -4.72 11.21
C ALA A 219 -0.41 -5.44 12.25
N LYS A 220 0.65 -4.79 12.72
CA LYS A 220 1.54 -5.33 13.75
C LYS A 220 0.85 -5.49 15.11
N GLU A 221 -0.03 -4.56 15.49
CA GLU A 221 -0.79 -4.63 16.74
C GLU A 221 -1.67 -5.89 16.83
N VAL A 222 -2.16 -6.38 15.69
CA VAL A 222 -2.93 -7.64 15.63
C VAL A 222 -2.06 -8.88 15.37
N GLY A 223 -0.74 -8.72 15.35
CA GLY A 223 0.22 -9.81 15.27
C GLY A 223 0.66 -10.22 13.86
N LEU A 224 0.35 -9.45 12.81
CA LEU A 224 0.91 -9.68 11.49
C LEU A 224 2.40 -9.32 11.46
N ARG A 225 3.14 -9.96 10.55
CA ARG A 225 4.45 -9.50 10.12
C ARG A 225 4.31 -8.31 9.18
N THR A 226 5.37 -7.53 9.01
CA THR A 226 5.29 -6.24 8.32
C THR A 226 6.47 -6.01 7.39
N ALA A 227 6.19 -5.48 6.20
CA ALA A 227 7.20 -5.03 5.25
C ALA A 227 6.86 -3.63 4.73
N LEU A 228 7.75 -2.68 4.99
CA LEU A 228 7.67 -1.33 4.45
C LEU A 228 8.26 -1.31 3.04
N VAL A 229 7.48 -0.86 2.05
CA VAL A 229 7.98 -0.60 0.70
C VAL A 229 7.88 0.89 0.41
N HIS A 230 9.01 1.52 0.13
CA HIS A 230 9.06 2.96 -0.08
C HIS A 230 8.50 3.35 -1.44
N ARG A 231 7.69 4.41 -1.46
CA ARG A 231 7.11 5.01 -2.67
C ARG A 231 7.37 6.53 -2.69
N PRO A 232 8.60 6.94 -3.00
CA PRO A 232 9.00 8.34 -2.89
C PRO A 232 8.20 9.29 -3.78
N LEU A 233 7.59 8.78 -4.85
CA LEU A 233 6.82 9.58 -5.80
C LEU A 233 5.31 9.50 -5.60
N GLU A 234 4.81 8.85 -4.54
CA GLU A 234 3.37 8.65 -4.32
C GLU A 234 2.58 9.97 -4.38
N TYR A 235 3.13 11.02 -3.77
CA TYR A 235 2.50 12.35 -3.71
C TYR A 235 3.13 13.36 -4.68
N GLY A 236 3.83 12.88 -5.71
CA GLY A 236 4.52 13.69 -6.71
C GLY A 236 6.00 13.97 -6.37
N PRO A 237 6.73 14.57 -7.33
CA PRO A 237 8.18 14.74 -7.22
C PRO A 237 8.62 15.83 -6.24
N ASP A 238 7.72 16.74 -5.88
CA ASP A 238 8.03 17.92 -5.05
C ASP A 238 7.84 17.67 -3.55
N ARG A 239 7.49 16.44 -3.16
CA ARG A 239 7.34 16.06 -1.74
C ARG A 239 8.51 15.24 -1.27
N ASP A 240 9.14 15.70 -0.20
CA ASP A 240 10.13 14.91 0.53
C ASP A 240 9.44 13.75 1.27
N VAL A 241 9.92 12.54 1.00
CA VAL A 241 9.46 11.32 1.68
C VAL A 241 10.60 10.78 2.55
N ASP A 242 10.28 10.46 3.79
CA ASP A 242 11.23 9.81 4.70
C ASP A 242 11.47 8.34 4.26
N LEU A 243 12.63 8.11 3.68
CA LEU A 243 13.10 6.79 3.24
C LEU A 243 13.89 6.03 4.31
N THR A 244 13.95 6.55 5.54
CA THR A 244 14.67 5.89 6.63
C THR A 244 13.98 4.57 6.96
N PRO A 245 14.73 3.45 7.01
CA PRO A 245 14.20 2.19 7.50
C PRO A 245 13.63 2.34 8.92
N ASP A 246 12.46 1.81 9.15
CA ASP A 246 11.82 1.86 10.46
C ASP A 246 12.05 0.52 11.19
N PRO A 247 12.83 0.49 12.28
CA PRO A 247 13.17 -0.74 12.98
C PRO A 247 11.98 -1.45 13.64
N ARG A 248 10.81 -0.80 13.64
CA ARG A 248 9.56 -1.43 14.10
C ARG A 248 9.03 -2.47 13.12
N PHE A 249 9.42 -2.43 11.84
CA PHE A 249 8.95 -3.33 10.80
C PHE A 249 9.99 -4.40 10.50
N ASP A 250 9.52 -5.60 10.11
CA ASP A 250 10.41 -6.77 9.91
C ASP A 250 11.27 -6.60 8.64
N TYR A 251 10.75 -5.92 7.61
CA TYR A 251 11.46 -5.62 6.36
C TYR A 251 11.27 -4.16 5.93
N SER A 252 12.26 -3.65 5.20
CA SER A 252 12.21 -2.36 4.52
C SER A 252 12.89 -2.49 3.16
N ALA A 253 12.18 -2.12 2.07
CA ALA A 253 12.65 -2.25 0.70
C ALA A 253 12.25 -1.04 -0.15
N MET A 254 13.05 -0.73 -1.17
CA MET A 254 12.77 0.35 -2.12
C MET A 254 11.82 -0.09 -3.25
N SER A 255 11.59 -1.41 -3.38
CA SER A 255 10.73 -1.98 -4.41
C SER A 255 10.23 -3.37 -4.02
N PHE A 256 9.20 -3.88 -4.71
CA PHE A 256 8.78 -5.27 -4.55
C PHE A 256 9.82 -6.27 -5.07
N VAL A 257 10.64 -5.86 -6.04
CA VAL A 257 11.76 -6.70 -6.53
C VAL A 257 12.80 -6.88 -5.42
N GLU A 258 13.18 -5.79 -4.75
CA GLU A 258 14.09 -5.86 -3.61
C GLU A 258 13.48 -6.64 -2.43
N LEU A 259 12.18 -6.45 -2.15
CA LEU A 259 11.50 -7.25 -1.12
C LEU A 259 11.53 -8.74 -1.45
N ALA A 260 11.32 -9.12 -2.72
CA ALA A 260 11.43 -10.51 -3.16
C ALA A 260 12.85 -11.07 -2.93
N GLU A 261 13.89 -10.29 -3.23
CA GLU A 261 15.29 -10.66 -2.94
C GLU A 261 15.55 -10.87 -1.45
N GLN A 262 15.08 -9.96 -0.61
CA GLN A 262 15.20 -10.08 0.84
C GLN A 262 14.47 -11.32 1.39
N LEU A 263 13.35 -11.72 0.75
CA LEU A 263 12.56 -12.90 1.10
C LEU A 263 13.08 -14.20 0.45
N GLY A 264 14.12 -14.12 -0.38
CA GLY A 264 14.79 -15.28 -0.99
C GLY A 264 14.03 -15.87 -2.19
N VAL A 265 13.35 -15.02 -2.98
CA VAL A 265 12.64 -15.41 -4.20
C VAL A 265 12.93 -14.46 -5.37
#